data_d83afa13046bcaa71655d9e9eabce0e5
#
_entry.id   d83afa13046bcaa71655d9e9eabce0e5
#
_cell.length_a   1.000
_cell.length_b   1.000
_cell.length_c   1.000
_cell.angle_alpha   90.00
_cell.angle_beta   90.00
_cell.angle_gamma   90.00
#
_symmetry.space_group_name_H-M   'P 1'
#
loop_
_entity.id
_entity.type
_entity.pdbx_description
1 polymer ?
#
loop_
_entity_poly.entity_id
_entity_poly.type
_entity_poly.pdbx_seq_one_letter_code
_entity_poly.pdbx_strand_id
1 'polypeptide(L)'
;PHQRARMGIGYAPEDAGLFTDLTVAENFQVCRWMAEASGRKDQVSEQETLKRILAVFPEVEKLAQRRGLFLSGGEKKMVAIARAMALSPAVLLLDEPFEGLAPVVVTRFIEAVKKIKEMGISILIAESNLANAVRVADRLYAIDRGEIIYQGDPRQVFENEDVMKTIRG
;
A
#
# COMPACT_ATOMS: atom_id res chain seq x y z
N PRO A 1 -7.95 -15.53 2.10
CA PRO A 1 -7.03 -14.64 1.38
C PRO A 1 -7.15 -14.76 -0.14
N HIS A 2 -7.05 -15.99 -0.71
CA HIS A 2 -7.07 -16.22 -2.17
C HIS A 2 -8.35 -15.70 -2.88
N GLN A 3 -9.51 -15.79 -2.24
CA GLN A 3 -10.77 -15.27 -2.79
C GLN A 3 -10.73 -13.74 -2.94
N ARG A 4 -10.14 -13.02 -1.97
CA ARG A 4 -9.99 -11.56 -2.02
C ARG A 4 -9.07 -11.12 -3.15
N ALA A 5 -7.96 -11.82 -3.37
CA ALA A 5 -7.08 -11.58 -4.51
C ALA A 5 -7.81 -11.76 -5.85
N ARG A 6 -8.66 -12.80 -5.96
CA ARG A 6 -9.53 -13.03 -7.15
C ARG A 6 -10.54 -11.90 -7.37
N MET A 7 -10.95 -11.21 -6.31
CA MET A 7 -11.86 -10.05 -6.40
C MET A 7 -11.13 -8.76 -6.79
N GLY A 8 -9.82 -8.79 -7.00
CA GLY A 8 -9.04 -7.60 -7.33
C GLY A 8 -8.66 -6.76 -6.11
N ILE A 9 -8.51 -7.39 -4.95
CA ILE A 9 -8.03 -6.72 -3.74
C ILE A 9 -6.55 -7.05 -3.57
N GLY A 10 -5.69 -6.03 -3.68
CA GLY A 10 -4.28 -6.11 -3.33
C GLY A 10 -4.08 -5.78 -1.85
N TYR A 11 -3.09 -6.41 -1.21
CA TYR A 11 -2.79 -6.17 0.20
C TYR A 11 -1.28 -6.09 0.43
N ALA A 12 -0.85 -5.03 1.08
CA ALA A 12 0.50 -4.85 1.59
C ALA A 12 0.43 -4.77 3.12
N PRO A 13 0.84 -5.83 3.84
CA PRO A 13 0.84 -5.88 5.30
C PRO A 13 1.98 -5.03 5.88
N GLU A 14 1.88 -4.72 7.18
CA GLU A 14 2.86 -3.98 7.97
C GLU A 14 4.28 -4.58 7.87
N ASP A 15 4.39 -5.91 8.00
CA ASP A 15 5.65 -6.66 7.93
C ASP A 15 6.17 -6.88 6.50
N ALA A 16 5.56 -6.23 5.52
CA ALA A 16 5.78 -6.37 4.08
C ALA A 16 5.41 -7.74 3.50
N GLY A 17 5.43 -8.83 4.27
CA GLY A 17 5.04 -10.19 3.87
C GLY A 17 5.72 -10.70 2.60
N LEU A 18 6.99 -10.35 2.35
CA LEU A 18 7.72 -10.78 1.16
C LEU A 18 8.22 -12.22 1.29
N PHE A 19 8.33 -12.91 0.16
CA PHE A 19 9.11 -14.14 0.06
C PHE A 19 10.59 -13.77 0.09
N THR A 20 11.21 -13.84 1.26
CA THR A 20 12.54 -13.31 1.53
C THR A 20 13.66 -14.00 0.74
N ASP A 21 13.49 -15.28 0.43
CA ASP A 21 14.45 -16.07 -0.36
C ASP A 21 14.35 -15.82 -1.87
N LEU A 22 13.22 -15.26 -2.31
CA LEU A 22 13.00 -14.89 -3.70
C LEU A 22 13.53 -13.48 -3.98
N THR A 23 13.91 -13.26 -5.23
CA THR A 23 14.21 -11.92 -5.75
C THR A 23 12.95 -11.07 -5.82
N VAL A 24 13.10 -9.75 -5.95
CA VAL A 24 11.98 -8.83 -6.16
C VAL A 24 11.18 -9.21 -7.43
N ALA A 25 11.87 -9.54 -8.51
CA ALA A 25 11.22 -9.97 -9.76
C ALA A 25 10.40 -11.25 -9.57
N GLU A 26 10.93 -12.24 -8.85
CA GLU A 26 10.22 -13.49 -8.54
C GLU A 26 9.01 -13.24 -7.61
N ASN A 27 9.12 -12.34 -6.64
CA ASN A 27 7.99 -11.91 -5.81
C ASN A 27 6.84 -11.35 -6.66
N PHE A 28 7.13 -10.56 -7.69
CA PHE A 28 6.12 -10.05 -8.62
C PHE A 28 5.56 -11.16 -9.51
N GLN A 29 6.41 -12.07 -9.97
CA GLN A 29 6.00 -13.20 -10.82
C GLN A 29 4.96 -14.08 -10.11
N VAL A 30 5.15 -14.39 -8.83
CA VAL A 30 4.16 -15.14 -8.02
C VAL A 30 2.80 -14.45 -8.03
N CYS A 31 2.77 -13.14 -7.82
CA CYS A 31 1.52 -12.38 -7.83
C CYS A 31 0.86 -12.36 -9.21
N ARG A 32 1.64 -12.30 -10.27
CA ARG A 32 1.13 -12.37 -11.64
C ARG A 32 0.48 -13.71 -11.95
N TRP A 33 1.12 -14.82 -11.61
CA TRP A 33 0.51 -16.14 -11.75
C TRP A 33 -0.83 -16.24 -11.00
N MET A 34 -0.91 -15.65 -9.80
CA MET A 34 -2.17 -15.58 -9.05
C MET A 34 -3.22 -14.72 -9.77
N ALA A 35 -2.82 -13.60 -10.36
CA ALA A 35 -3.71 -12.75 -11.12
C ALA A 35 -4.25 -13.49 -12.36
N GLU A 36 -3.39 -14.10 -13.16
CA GLU A 36 -3.75 -14.92 -14.32
C GLU A 36 -4.69 -16.06 -13.95
N ALA A 37 -4.39 -16.81 -12.87
CA ALA A 37 -5.22 -17.90 -12.37
C ALA A 37 -6.58 -17.42 -11.83
N SER A 38 -6.75 -16.14 -11.56
CA SER A 38 -8.02 -15.58 -11.09
C SER A 38 -9.12 -15.56 -12.14
N GLY A 39 -8.74 -15.57 -13.43
CA GLY A 39 -9.66 -15.47 -14.57
C GLY A 39 -10.35 -14.12 -14.72
N ARG A 40 -9.88 -13.07 -14.05
CA ARG A 40 -10.43 -11.72 -14.17
C ARG A 40 -10.19 -11.15 -15.56
N LYS A 41 -11.23 -10.53 -16.12
CA LYS A 41 -11.19 -9.93 -17.47
C LYS A 41 -10.66 -8.48 -17.46
N ASP A 42 -10.60 -7.85 -16.29
CA ASP A 42 -10.21 -6.44 -16.10
C ASP A 42 -8.72 -6.26 -15.82
N GLN A 43 -7.93 -7.33 -15.99
CA GLN A 43 -6.50 -7.26 -15.80
C GLN A 43 -5.80 -6.55 -16.97
N VAL A 44 -4.84 -5.72 -16.63
CA VAL A 44 -3.93 -5.14 -17.61
C VAL A 44 -2.79 -6.11 -17.93
N SER A 45 -2.14 -5.92 -19.09
CA SER A 45 -1.01 -6.75 -19.50
C SER A 45 0.15 -6.65 -18.50
N GLU A 46 1.05 -7.63 -18.57
CA GLU A 46 2.30 -7.62 -17.78
C GLU A 46 3.10 -6.33 -17.98
N GLN A 47 3.30 -5.94 -19.23
CA GLN A 47 4.06 -4.77 -19.59
C GLN A 47 3.43 -3.50 -19.00
N GLU A 48 2.10 -3.37 -19.09
CA GLU A 48 1.40 -2.24 -18.53
C GLU A 48 1.44 -2.25 -16.98
N THR A 49 1.34 -3.43 -16.37
CA THR A 49 1.48 -3.58 -14.91
C THR A 49 2.87 -3.14 -14.45
N LEU A 50 3.93 -3.60 -15.10
CA LEU A 50 5.29 -3.21 -14.78
C LEU A 50 5.50 -1.70 -14.99
N LYS A 51 4.99 -1.14 -16.08
CA LYS A 51 5.05 0.30 -16.35
C LYS A 51 4.37 1.10 -15.24
N ARG A 52 3.21 0.68 -14.74
CA ARG A 52 2.51 1.32 -13.61
C ARG A 52 3.33 1.24 -12.32
N ILE A 53 3.91 0.07 -12.02
CA ILE A 53 4.78 -0.10 -10.85
C ILE A 53 5.98 0.85 -10.93
N LEU A 54 6.67 0.90 -12.06
CA LEU A 54 7.85 1.75 -12.23
C LEU A 54 7.51 3.25 -12.26
N ALA A 55 6.31 3.62 -12.70
CA ALA A 55 5.83 5.01 -12.59
C ALA A 55 5.65 5.45 -11.13
N VAL A 56 5.26 4.52 -10.24
CA VAL A 56 5.13 4.77 -8.80
C VAL A 56 6.48 4.64 -8.10
N PHE A 57 7.20 3.56 -8.34
CA PHE A 57 8.46 3.19 -7.68
C PHE A 57 9.55 2.84 -8.70
N PRO A 58 10.18 3.83 -9.36
CA PRO A 58 11.26 3.56 -10.32
C PRO A 58 12.47 2.85 -9.67
N GLU A 59 12.63 3.00 -8.34
CA GLU A 59 13.70 2.36 -7.59
C GLU A 59 13.64 0.82 -7.66
N VAL A 60 12.45 0.26 -7.83
CA VAL A 60 12.20 -1.19 -7.91
C VAL A 60 12.96 -1.85 -9.06
N GLU A 61 13.18 -1.14 -10.16
CA GLU A 61 13.94 -1.66 -11.30
C GLU A 61 15.35 -2.08 -10.89
N LYS A 62 16.03 -1.25 -10.09
CA LYS A 62 17.37 -1.52 -9.58
C LYS A 62 17.40 -2.64 -8.54
N LEU A 63 16.28 -2.92 -7.91
CA LEU A 63 16.13 -3.95 -6.89
C LEU A 63 15.71 -5.31 -7.47
N ALA A 64 15.35 -5.39 -8.76
CA ALA A 64 14.69 -6.54 -9.38
C ALA A 64 15.41 -7.88 -9.10
N GLN A 65 16.73 -7.90 -9.12
CA GLN A 65 17.56 -9.09 -8.89
C GLN A 65 17.98 -9.31 -7.43
N ARG A 66 17.63 -8.39 -6.52
CA ARG A 66 17.95 -8.54 -5.09
C ARG A 66 16.92 -9.44 -4.43
N ARG A 67 17.38 -10.33 -3.55
CA ARG A 67 16.48 -11.13 -2.71
C ARG A 67 15.84 -10.27 -1.63
N GLY A 68 14.60 -10.57 -1.27
CA GLY A 68 13.84 -9.86 -0.24
C GLY A 68 14.57 -9.78 1.10
N LEU A 69 15.37 -10.79 1.43
CA LEU A 69 16.17 -10.82 2.66
C LEU A 69 17.14 -9.63 2.77
N PHE A 70 17.71 -9.18 1.64
CA PHE A 70 18.75 -8.14 1.60
C PHE A 70 18.19 -6.72 1.37
N LEU A 71 16.88 -6.54 1.43
CA LEU A 71 16.24 -5.25 1.33
C LEU A 71 16.21 -4.56 2.71
N SER A 72 16.41 -3.25 2.72
CA SER A 72 16.15 -2.41 3.89
C SER A 72 14.64 -2.37 4.21
N GLY A 73 14.25 -1.93 5.42
CA GLY A 73 12.84 -1.82 5.81
C GLY A 73 12.00 -1.00 4.83
N GLY A 74 12.49 0.17 4.41
CA GLY A 74 11.81 1.01 3.42
C GLY A 74 11.72 0.35 2.03
N GLU A 75 12.79 -0.33 1.58
CA GLU A 75 12.75 -1.10 0.32
C GLU A 75 11.76 -2.27 0.40
N LYS A 76 11.67 -2.96 1.55
CA LYS A 76 10.68 -4.03 1.76
C LYS A 76 9.26 -3.51 1.67
N LYS A 77 8.92 -2.41 2.34
CA LYS A 77 7.59 -1.78 2.26
C LYS A 77 7.28 -1.31 0.83
N MET A 78 8.23 -0.71 0.14
CA MET A 78 8.10 -0.32 -1.28
C MET A 78 7.78 -1.53 -2.17
N VAL A 79 8.56 -2.60 -2.06
CA VAL A 79 8.37 -3.83 -2.84
C VAL A 79 7.05 -4.51 -2.47
N ALA A 80 6.60 -4.46 -1.21
CA ALA A 80 5.31 -5.01 -0.81
C ALA A 80 4.13 -4.30 -1.50
N ILE A 81 4.14 -2.97 -1.55
CA ILE A 81 3.12 -2.19 -2.26
C ILE A 81 3.19 -2.48 -3.78
N ALA A 82 4.38 -2.47 -4.37
CA ALA A 82 4.59 -2.79 -5.78
C ALA A 82 4.11 -4.21 -6.12
N ARG A 83 4.36 -5.18 -5.26
CA ARG A 83 3.87 -6.57 -5.39
C ARG A 83 2.35 -6.64 -5.33
N ALA A 84 1.72 -5.89 -4.44
CA ALA A 84 0.26 -5.82 -4.38
C ALA A 84 -0.33 -5.17 -5.65
N MET A 85 0.35 -4.19 -6.24
CA MET A 85 0.00 -3.62 -7.54
C MET A 85 0.14 -4.63 -8.69
N ALA A 86 1.06 -5.59 -8.59
CA ALA A 86 1.25 -6.64 -9.61
C ALA A 86 0.03 -7.56 -9.78
N LEU A 87 -0.91 -7.57 -8.82
CA LEU A 87 -2.21 -8.23 -8.94
C LEU A 87 -3.21 -7.46 -9.83
N SER A 88 -2.84 -6.30 -10.38
CA SER A 88 -3.76 -5.38 -11.06
C SER A 88 -5.03 -5.11 -10.23
N PRO A 89 -4.88 -4.60 -9.00
CA PRO A 89 -6.01 -4.48 -8.09
C PRO A 89 -6.93 -3.33 -8.46
N ALA A 90 -8.24 -3.48 -8.18
CA ALA A 90 -9.20 -2.38 -8.16
C ALA A 90 -9.13 -1.62 -6.81
N VAL A 91 -8.81 -2.36 -5.74
CA VAL A 91 -8.66 -1.82 -4.38
C VAL A 91 -7.34 -2.29 -3.79
N LEU A 92 -6.60 -1.38 -3.19
CA LEU A 92 -5.34 -1.65 -2.50
C LEU A 92 -5.51 -1.39 -1.00
N LEU A 93 -5.20 -2.40 -0.18
CA LEU A 93 -5.18 -2.30 1.27
C LEU A 93 -3.72 -2.13 1.71
N LEU A 94 -3.44 -1.07 2.45
CA LEU A 94 -2.12 -0.77 3.02
C LEU A 94 -2.22 -0.74 4.55
N ASP A 95 -1.36 -1.51 5.19
CA ASP A 95 -1.32 -1.62 6.65
C ASP A 95 -0.02 -0.99 7.15
N GLU A 96 -0.13 0.06 7.96
CA GLU A 96 0.95 0.88 8.52
C GLU A 96 2.08 1.18 7.48
N PRO A 97 1.74 1.74 6.30
CA PRO A 97 2.72 1.89 5.22
C PRO A 97 3.83 2.87 5.55
N PHE A 98 3.63 3.76 6.52
CA PHE A 98 4.60 4.80 6.89
C PHE A 98 5.39 4.48 8.16
N GLU A 99 5.00 3.42 8.90
CA GLU A 99 5.63 3.05 10.15
C GLU A 99 7.12 2.69 9.98
N GLY A 100 7.95 3.19 10.91
CA GLY A 100 9.40 2.91 10.93
C GLY A 100 10.21 3.54 9.80
N LEU A 101 9.60 4.41 8.98
CA LEU A 101 10.28 5.08 7.89
C LEU A 101 10.87 6.44 8.30
N ALA A 102 12.03 6.76 7.76
CA ALA A 102 12.59 8.11 7.90
C ALA A 102 11.68 9.15 7.20
N PRO A 103 11.62 10.42 7.70
CA PRO A 103 10.69 11.43 7.19
C PRO A 103 10.78 11.66 5.67
N VAL A 104 11.98 11.60 5.09
CA VAL A 104 12.18 11.73 3.64
C VAL A 104 11.54 10.58 2.87
N VAL A 105 11.59 9.36 3.43
CA VAL A 105 10.97 8.17 2.84
C VAL A 105 9.45 8.24 2.96
N VAL A 106 8.92 8.71 4.10
CA VAL A 106 7.47 8.96 4.28
C VAL A 106 6.96 9.89 3.19
N THR A 107 7.66 11.00 2.92
CA THR A 107 7.27 11.94 1.85
C THR A 107 7.23 11.24 0.49
N ARG A 108 8.22 10.41 0.19
CA ARG A 108 8.28 9.62 -1.05
C ARG A 108 7.11 8.63 -1.16
N PHE A 109 6.71 8.00 -0.05
CA PHE A 109 5.56 7.08 -0.03
C PHE A 109 4.22 7.82 -0.19
N ILE A 110 4.08 9.02 0.37
CA ILE A 110 2.90 9.87 0.17
C ILE A 110 2.73 10.22 -1.31
N GLU A 111 3.82 10.55 -2.01
CA GLU A 111 3.79 10.78 -3.46
C GLU A 111 3.40 9.49 -4.22
N ALA A 112 3.89 8.34 -3.79
CA ALA A 112 3.52 7.06 -4.36
C ALA A 112 2.02 6.78 -4.22
N VAL A 113 1.43 7.00 -3.03
CA VAL A 113 -0.02 6.86 -2.79
C VAL A 113 -0.82 7.77 -3.73
N LYS A 114 -0.40 9.03 -3.91
CA LYS A 114 -1.07 9.96 -4.84
C LYS A 114 -1.04 9.45 -6.27
N LYS A 115 0.11 8.98 -6.75
CA LYS A 115 0.25 8.40 -8.10
C LYS A 115 -0.63 7.16 -8.30
N ILE A 116 -0.74 6.28 -7.29
CA ILE A 116 -1.60 5.11 -7.34
C ILE A 116 -3.07 5.53 -7.46
N LYS A 117 -3.50 6.56 -6.71
CA LYS A 117 -4.85 7.12 -6.82
C LYS A 117 -5.13 7.69 -8.22
N GLU A 118 -4.17 8.40 -8.81
CA GLU A 118 -4.27 8.94 -10.17
C GLU A 118 -4.44 7.85 -11.23
N MET A 119 -4.00 6.62 -10.96
CA MET A 119 -4.23 5.44 -11.82
C MET A 119 -5.64 4.85 -11.67
N GLY A 120 -6.51 5.43 -10.84
CA GLY A 120 -7.87 4.96 -10.60
C GLY A 120 -7.98 3.79 -9.63
N ILE A 121 -6.91 3.48 -8.87
CA ILE A 121 -6.93 2.44 -7.85
C ILE A 121 -7.44 3.05 -6.54
N SER A 122 -8.50 2.49 -5.98
CA SER A 122 -8.98 2.87 -4.64
C SER A 122 -8.03 2.34 -3.58
N ILE A 123 -7.73 3.15 -2.56
CA ILE A 123 -6.80 2.76 -1.50
C ILE A 123 -7.51 2.87 -0.15
N LEU A 124 -7.41 1.82 0.66
CA LEU A 124 -7.74 1.84 2.08
C LEU A 124 -6.45 1.70 2.88
N ILE A 125 -6.17 2.67 3.74
CA ILE A 125 -4.96 2.71 4.57
C ILE A 125 -5.37 2.58 6.04
N ALA A 126 -4.83 1.60 6.76
CA ALA A 126 -4.78 1.59 8.21
C ALA A 126 -3.47 2.27 8.64
N GLU A 127 -3.56 3.31 9.47
CA GLU A 127 -2.40 4.13 9.85
C GLU A 127 -2.64 4.69 11.26
N SER A 128 -1.74 4.44 12.16
CA SER A 128 -1.81 4.92 13.54
C SER A 128 -1.37 6.38 13.67
N ASN A 129 -0.52 6.86 12.77
CA ASN A 129 -0.07 8.25 12.78
C ASN A 129 -1.06 9.15 12.03
N LEU A 130 -1.88 9.89 12.81
CA LEU A 130 -2.90 10.79 12.27
C LEU A 130 -2.34 11.80 11.26
N ALA A 131 -1.15 12.37 11.53
CA ALA A 131 -0.57 13.36 10.64
C ALA A 131 -0.22 12.77 9.26
N ASN A 132 0.22 11.52 9.20
CA ASN A 132 0.46 10.81 7.95
C ASN A 132 -0.86 10.47 7.24
N ALA A 133 -1.86 9.96 7.97
CA ALA A 133 -3.17 9.63 7.44
C ALA A 133 -3.82 10.83 6.76
N VAL A 134 -3.83 12.00 7.41
CA VAL A 134 -4.41 13.26 6.88
C VAL A 134 -3.74 13.72 5.58
N ARG A 135 -2.45 13.45 5.38
CA ARG A 135 -1.71 13.86 4.17
C ARG A 135 -2.12 13.11 2.90
N VAL A 136 -2.73 11.92 3.04
CA VAL A 136 -3.03 11.03 1.91
C VAL A 136 -4.52 10.74 1.73
N ALA A 137 -5.31 10.84 2.79
CA ALA A 137 -6.73 10.47 2.78
C ALA A 137 -7.60 11.54 2.11
N ASP A 138 -8.63 11.09 1.38
CA ASP A 138 -9.76 11.93 0.94
C ASP A 138 -10.91 11.86 1.96
N ARG A 139 -10.99 10.77 2.72
CA ARG A 139 -11.94 10.53 3.79
C ARG A 139 -11.25 9.78 4.93
N LEU A 140 -11.51 10.18 6.15
CA LEU A 140 -10.90 9.60 7.35
C LEU A 140 -11.95 8.98 8.26
N TYR A 141 -11.59 7.84 8.82
CA TYR A 141 -12.30 7.17 9.92
C TYR A 141 -11.33 7.02 11.08
N ALA A 142 -11.65 7.58 12.24
CA ALA A 142 -10.93 7.25 13.47
C ALA A 142 -11.68 6.16 14.22
N ILE A 143 -10.96 5.14 14.66
CA ILE A 143 -11.51 3.96 15.33
C ILE A 143 -10.83 3.85 16.71
N ASP A 144 -11.62 3.73 17.76
CA ASP A 144 -11.16 3.39 19.11
C ASP A 144 -12.01 2.25 19.66
N ARG A 145 -11.35 1.25 20.23
CA ARG A 145 -11.98 0.07 20.87
C ARG A 145 -13.09 -0.60 20.06
N GLY A 146 -12.94 -0.57 18.73
CA GLY A 146 -13.89 -1.19 17.81
C GLY A 146 -15.05 -0.29 17.39
N GLU A 147 -15.08 0.96 17.84
CA GLU A 147 -16.10 1.95 17.48
C GLU A 147 -15.51 3.06 16.60
N ILE A 148 -16.31 3.54 15.63
CA ILE A 148 -15.93 4.69 14.83
C ILE A 148 -16.25 5.95 15.61
N ILE A 149 -15.21 6.65 16.09
CA ILE A 149 -15.33 7.90 16.85
C ILE A 149 -15.29 9.15 15.98
N TYR A 150 -14.86 9.02 14.72
CA TYR A 150 -14.87 10.09 13.74
C TYR A 150 -15.02 9.54 12.33
N GLN A 151 -15.76 10.26 11.50
CA GLN A 151 -15.87 10.03 10.07
C GLN A 151 -16.06 11.35 9.35
N GLY A 152 -15.15 11.71 8.44
CA GLY A 152 -15.31 12.97 7.72
C GLY A 152 -14.08 13.42 6.92
N ASP A 153 -14.00 14.74 6.71
CA ASP A 153 -12.84 15.38 6.07
C ASP A 153 -11.59 15.20 6.94
N PRO A 154 -10.50 14.67 6.39
CA PRO A 154 -9.27 14.46 7.14
C PRO A 154 -8.74 15.71 7.85
N ARG A 155 -8.94 16.90 7.26
CA ARG A 155 -8.42 18.16 7.81
C ARG A 155 -9.17 18.62 9.06
N GLN A 156 -10.44 18.29 9.15
CA GLN A 156 -11.30 18.69 10.27
C GLN A 156 -11.12 17.77 11.51
N VAL A 157 -10.44 16.64 11.36
CA VAL A 157 -10.23 15.70 12.48
C VAL A 157 -9.51 16.35 13.66
N PHE A 158 -8.61 17.30 13.42
CA PHE A 158 -7.88 18.01 14.47
C PHE A 158 -8.76 18.93 15.34
N GLU A 159 -9.95 19.29 14.87
CA GLU A 159 -10.94 20.10 15.58
C GLU A 159 -11.85 19.20 16.46
N ASN A 160 -11.79 17.88 16.28
CA ASN A 160 -12.59 16.94 17.07
C ASN A 160 -11.88 16.61 18.40
N GLU A 161 -12.41 17.16 19.50
CA GLU A 161 -11.82 17.02 20.84
C GLU A 161 -11.73 15.55 21.31
N ASP A 162 -12.73 14.72 21.00
CA ASP A 162 -12.77 13.32 21.46
C ASP A 162 -11.69 12.50 20.77
N VAL A 163 -11.52 12.69 19.44
CA VAL A 163 -10.43 12.06 18.69
C VAL A 163 -9.08 12.52 19.22
N MET A 164 -8.92 13.83 19.44
CA MET A 164 -7.64 14.37 19.90
C MET A 164 -7.29 13.95 21.34
N LYS A 165 -8.27 13.74 22.20
CA LYS A 165 -8.06 13.15 23.52
C LYS A 165 -7.62 11.68 23.42
N THR A 166 -8.29 10.89 22.59
CA THR A 166 -7.96 9.47 22.37
C THR A 166 -6.54 9.27 21.83
N ILE A 167 -6.12 10.10 20.88
CA ILE A 167 -4.79 9.99 20.24
C ILE A 167 -3.66 10.50 21.12
N ARG A 168 -3.93 11.45 22.01
CA ARG A 168 -2.92 12.02 22.92
C ARG A 168 -2.72 11.20 24.20
N GLY A 169 -3.63 10.26 24.50
CA GLY A 169 -3.56 9.32 25.64
C GLY A 169 -3.73 10.00 26.94
#